data_88f3a56b2dad036569800d8be3bcbee5
#
_entry.id   88f3a56b2dad036569800d8be3bcbee5
#
_cell.length_a   1.000
_cell.length_b   1.000
_cell.length_c   1.000
_cell.angle_alpha   90.00
_cell.angle_beta   90.00
_cell.angle_gamma   90.00
#
_symmetry.space_group_name_H-M   'P 1'
#
loop_
_entity.id
_entity.type
_entity.pdbx_description
1 polymer ?
#
loop_
_entity_poly.entity_id
_entity_poly.type
_entity_poly.pdbx_seq_one_letter_code
_entity_poly.pdbx_strand_id
1 'polypeptide(L)'
;MPTTGDPLARRYRRLLFCHPRDYRRARADEMVGVLLDAAPAGRTRPTPREAANLIRHGLRCRLGRPASRTVGVWATLAAVICGLFTAALATRAAWETSRPQPDRAETAAVFAAVLPGHDLGDVELAPALFTFYSQPLTVRALDNLLLGDGGEYQQSAVVASLAGTPRMPADETLALAQRRLRETGWQLYEPMVRTDPGCVDKMCAPVITITGTTLLAQRGDTVLQLHVVSPPLPEGSSLSLTLSRTAPPAVLPAGVAGGLFGAALGWLVFGWASRRTEAAHPARGTVTVLLAITLFLWWTPVLLAVPSLLRHHRAEPHPTWHPLWEWLGQPAASLLFVAGAASALLGLALATVPRRSPLPTAAVG
;
A
#
# COMPACT_ATOMS: atom_id res chain seq x y z
N MET A 1 -30.28 -29.18 -27.62
CA MET A 1 -28.91 -29.23 -27.04
C MET A 1 -28.12 -28.04 -27.57
N PRO A 2 -27.55 -27.18 -26.73
CA PRO A 2 -26.76 -26.04 -27.21
C PRO A 2 -25.53 -26.57 -27.95
N THR A 3 -25.36 -26.14 -29.19
CA THR A 3 -24.20 -26.49 -30.02
C THR A 3 -22.93 -25.99 -29.34
N THR A 4 -21.88 -26.82 -29.30
CA THR A 4 -20.58 -26.55 -28.68
C THR A 4 -19.87 -25.32 -29.26
N GLY A 5 -20.45 -24.70 -30.30
CA GLY A 5 -19.93 -23.55 -31.04
C GLY A 5 -20.53 -22.20 -30.66
N ASP A 6 -21.55 -22.12 -29.82
CA ASP A 6 -22.18 -20.83 -29.46
C ASP A 6 -21.22 -19.92 -28.71
N PRO A 7 -20.90 -18.71 -29.25
CA PRO A 7 -20.00 -17.77 -28.62
C PRO A 7 -20.51 -17.26 -27.26
N LEU A 8 -21.83 -17.15 -27.08
CA LEU A 8 -22.45 -16.72 -25.84
C LEU A 8 -22.28 -17.80 -24.75
N ALA A 9 -22.51 -19.07 -25.08
CA ALA A 9 -22.31 -20.20 -24.17
C ALA A 9 -20.87 -20.30 -23.68
N ARG A 10 -19.89 -20.12 -24.56
CA ARG A 10 -18.45 -20.11 -24.18
C ARG A 10 -18.14 -18.99 -23.20
N ARG A 11 -18.72 -17.81 -23.35
CA ARG A 11 -18.52 -16.67 -22.46
C ARG A 11 -19.17 -16.91 -21.09
N TYR A 12 -20.38 -17.44 -21.04
CA TYR A 12 -21.01 -17.82 -19.78
C TYR A 12 -20.18 -18.89 -19.04
N ARG A 13 -19.71 -19.92 -19.74
CA ARG A 13 -18.84 -20.94 -19.14
C ARG A 13 -17.56 -20.34 -18.53
N ARG A 14 -16.94 -19.33 -19.17
CA ARG A 14 -15.79 -18.60 -18.58
C ARG A 14 -16.17 -17.86 -17.30
N LEU A 15 -17.30 -17.19 -17.26
CA LEU A 15 -17.77 -16.51 -16.05
C LEU A 15 -18.06 -17.49 -14.90
N LEU A 16 -18.50 -18.70 -15.22
CA LEU A 16 -18.72 -19.74 -14.20
C LEU A 16 -17.43 -20.22 -13.53
N PHE A 17 -16.22 -19.87 -14.00
CA PHE A 17 -14.97 -20.16 -13.28
C PHE A 17 -14.90 -19.48 -11.90
N CYS A 18 -15.68 -18.44 -11.66
CA CYS A 18 -15.83 -17.84 -10.33
C CYS A 18 -16.49 -18.78 -9.30
N HIS A 19 -17.25 -19.79 -9.74
CA HIS A 19 -17.90 -20.77 -8.85
C HIS A 19 -16.93 -21.88 -8.40
N PRO A 20 -17.18 -22.55 -7.26
CA PRO A 20 -16.42 -23.72 -6.83
C PRO A 20 -16.44 -24.84 -7.87
N ARG A 21 -15.35 -25.63 -7.92
CA ARG A 21 -15.20 -26.70 -8.94
C ARG A 21 -16.34 -27.74 -8.89
N ASP A 22 -16.72 -28.13 -7.68
CA ASP A 22 -17.78 -29.16 -7.50
C ASP A 22 -19.14 -28.63 -7.93
N TYR A 23 -19.44 -27.37 -7.61
CA TYR A 23 -20.66 -26.71 -8.06
C TYR A 23 -20.74 -26.62 -9.60
N ARG A 24 -19.61 -26.28 -10.26
CA ARG A 24 -19.54 -26.21 -11.72
C ARG A 24 -19.75 -27.59 -12.36
N ARG A 25 -19.14 -28.63 -11.80
CA ARG A 25 -19.32 -30.00 -12.32
C ARG A 25 -20.78 -30.47 -12.25
N ALA A 26 -21.45 -30.07 -11.18
CA ALA A 26 -22.83 -30.50 -10.95
C ALA A 26 -23.87 -29.69 -11.75
N ARG A 27 -23.63 -28.37 -11.96
CA ARG A 27 -24.69 -27.45 -12.42
C ARG A 27 -24.30 -26.51 -13.57
N ALA A 28 -23.08 -26.59 -14.13
CA ALA A 28 -22.67 -25.61 -15.14
C ALA A 28 -23.51 -25.65 -16.40
N ASP A 29 -23.86 -26.86 -16.88
CA ASP A 29 -24.62 -26.99 -18.12
C ASP A 29 -26.09 -26.56 -17.94
N GLU A 30 -26.69 -26.83 -16.78
CA GLU A 30 -28.02 -26.33 -16.40
C GLU A 30 -28.06 -24.81 -16.37
N MET A 31 -27.08 -24.20 -15.72
CA MET A 31 -26.99 -22.74 -15.62
C MET A 31 -26.79 -22.07 -16.98
N VAL A 32 -25.91 -22.63 -17.82
CA VAL A 32 -25.69 -22.12 -19.17
C VAL A 32 -26.95 -22.25 -20.00
N GLY A 33 -27.68 -23.38 -19.91
CA GLY A 33 -28.95 -23.57 -20.58
C GLY A 33 -29.97 -22.47 -20.23
N VAL A 34 -30.23 -22.27 -18.95
CA VAL A 34 -31.18 -21.24 -18.47
C VAL A 34 -30.77 -19.83 -18.92
N LEU A 35 -29.47 -19.53 -18.92
CA LEU A 35 -28.97 -18.22 -19.36
C LEU A 35 -29.09 -18.00 -20.87
N LEU A 36 -28.95 -19.06 -21.66
CA LEU A 36 -29.17 -19.03 -23.11
C LEU A 36 -30.64 -18.90 -23.47
N ASP A 37 -31.51 -19.62 -22.77
CA ASP A 37 -32.98 -19.57 -22.98
C ASP A 37 -33.54 -18.17 -22.64
N ALA A 38 -32.96 -17.50 -21.64
CA ALA A 38 -33.31 -16.12 -21.26
C ALA A 38 -32.71 -15.04 -22.17
N ALA A 39 -31.75 -15.40 -23.04
CA ALA A 39 -31.04 -14.40 -23.87
C ALA A 39 -31.86 -14.12 -25.16
N PRO A 40 -31.95 -12.82 -25.57
CA PRO A 40 -32.55 -12.47 -26.87
C PRO A 40 -31.82 -13.16 -28.03
N ALA A 41 -32.59 -13.51 -29.07
CA ALA A 41 -32.04 -14.10 -30.28
C ALA A 41 -30.94 -13.26 -30.92
N GLY A 42 -29.86 -13.88 -31.38
CA GLY A 42 -28.71 -13.19 -32.02
C GLY A 42 -27.68 -12.57 -31.06
N ARG A 43 -27.88 -12.69 -29.77
CA ARG A 43 -26.95 -12.13 -28.79
C ARG A 43 -25.70 -13.00 -28.65
N THR A 44 -24.54 -12.35 -28.72
CA THR A 44 -23.22 -13.04 -28.67
C THR A 44 -22.44 -12.78 -27.39
N ARG A 45 -22.87 -11.83 -26.53
CA ARG A 45 -22.17 -11.43 -25.29
C ARG A 45 -23.13 -11.32 -24.11
N PRO A 46 -22.73 -11.72 -22.88
CA PRO A 46 -23.46 -11.39 -21.66
C PRO A 46 -23.56 -9.87 -21.48
N THR A 47 -24.63 -9.39 -20.88
CA THR A 47 -24.64 -7.98 -20.42
C THR A 47 -23.67 -7.79 -19.26
N PRO A 48 -23.14 -6.58 -19.04
CA PRO A 48 -22.30 -6.29 -17.88
C PRO A 48 -22.99 -6.65 -16.55
N ARG A 49 -24.30 -6.44 -16.46
CA ARG A 49 -25.10 -6.75 -15.27
C ARG A 49 -25.20 -8.26 -15.01
N GLU A 50 -25.43 -9.05 -16.05
CA GLU A 50 -25.43 -10.52 -15.95
C GLU A 50 -24.05 -11.05 -15.56
N ALA A 51 -23.00 -10.56 -16.21
CA ALA A 51 -21.63 -10.93 -15.88
C ALA A 51 -21.29 -10.60 -14.42
N ALA A 52 -21.59 -9.40 -13.96
CA ALA A 52 -21.37 -8.97 -12.58
C ALA A 52 -22.17 -9.83 -11.57
N ASN A 53 -23.42 -10.18 -11.89
CA ASN A 53 -24.23 -11.04 -11.05
C ASN A 53 -23.64 -12.47 -10.95
N LEU A 54 -23.24 -13.05 -12.07
CA LEU A 54 -22.62 -14.39 -12.08
C LEU A 54 -21.31 -14.41 -11.29
N ILE A 55 -20.46 -13.40 -11.48
CA ILE A 55 -19.19 -13.26 -10.72
C ILE A 55 -19.51 -13.12 -9.23
N ARG A 56 -20.41 -12.21 -8.85
CA ARG A 56 -20.80 -11.99 -7.45
C ARG A 56 -21.33 -13.26 -6.80
N HIS A 57 -22.22 -13.97 -7.48
CA HIS A 57 -22.76 -15.24 -6.97
C HIS A 57 -21.68 -16.31 -6.86
N GLY A 58 -20.82 -16.45 -7.86
CA GLY A 58 -19.71 -17.39 -7.84
C GLY A 58 -18.73 -17.14 -6.68
N LEU A 59 -18.37 -15.88 -6.46
CA LEU A 59 -17.52 -15.50 -5.34
C LEU A 59 -18.18 -15.78 -3.99
N ARG A 60 -19.49 -15.53 -3.85
CA ARG A 60 -20.22 -15.88 -2.62
C ARG A 60 -20.32 -17.39 -2.40
N CYS A 61 -20.55 -18.18 -3.45
CA CYS A 61 -20.53 -19.64 -3.35
C CYS A 61 -19.18 -20.19 -2.87
N ARG A 62 -18.07 -19.49 -3.17
CA ARG A 62 -16.74 -19.87 -2.67
C ARG A 62 -16.56 -19.67 -1.16
N LEU A 63 -17.43 -18.90 -0.51
CA LEU A 63 -17.40 -18.70 0.94
C LEU A 63 -18.05 -19.85 1.74
N GLY A 64 -18.71 -20.81 1.07
CA GLY A 64 -19.43 -21.93 1.72
C GLY A 64 -20.78 -21.53 2.33
N ARG A 65 -20.98 -20.26 2.65
CA ARG A 65 -22.22 -19.70 3.24
C ARG A 65 -22.75 -18.54 2.40
N PRO A 66 -23.27 -18.81 1.19
CA PRO A 66 -23.62 -17.76 0.24
C PRO A 66 -24.74 -16.85 0.73
N ALA A 67 -25.63 -17.32 1.61
CA ALA A 67 -26.71 -16.54 2.21
C ALA A 67 -26.24 -15.60 3.33
N SER A 68 -25.08 -15.86 3.97
CA SER A 68 -24.58 -15.06 5.08
C SER A 68 -23.99 -13.73 4.59
N ARG A 69 -24.63 -12.61 4.96
CA ARG A 69 -24.12 -11.27 4.70
C ARG A 69 -22.84 -11.01 5.50
N THR A 70 -22.80 -11.43 6.76
CA THR A 70 -21.65 -11.24 7.66
C THR A 70 -20.37 -11.88 7.10
N VAL A 71 -20.45 -13.15 6.63
CA VAL A 71 -19.30 -13.82 6.03
C VAL A 71 -18.84 -13.09 4.76
N GLY A 72 -19.78 -12.56 3.96
CA GLY A 72 -19.45 -11.75 2.79
C GLY A 72 -18.71 -10.47 3.14
N VAL A 73 -19.15 -9.74 4.17
CA VAL A 73 -18.48 -8.52 4.66
C VAL A 73 -17.07 -8.83 5.13
N TRP A 74 -16.88 -9.85 5.96
CA TRP A 74 -15.57 -10.25 6.47
C TRP A 74 -14.61 -10.67 5.36
N ALA A 75 -15.11 -11.43 4.38
CA ALA A 75 -14.32 -11.80 3.20
C ALA A 75 -13.90 -10.57 2.38
N THR A 76 -14.79 -9.58 2.24
CA THR A 76 -14.47 -8.32 1.56
C THR A 76 -13.41 -7.54 2.34
N LEU A 77 -13.54 -7.41 3.65
CA LEU A 77 -12.54 -6.75 4.50
C LEU A 77 -11.18 -7.43 4.39
N ALA A 78 -11.14 -8.78 4.43
CA ALA A 78 -9.91 -9.54 4.23
C ALA A 78 -9.32 -9.32 2.84
N ALA A 79 -10.15 -9.33 1.79
CA ALA A 79 -9.69 -9.11 0.42
C ALA A 79 -9.13 -7.70 0.22
N VAL A 80 -9.81 -6.67 0.72
CA VAL A 80 -9.36 -5.28 0.58
C VAL A 80 -8.05 -5.06 1.32
N ILE A 81 -7.92 -5.49 2.57
CA ILE A 81 -6.70 -5.28 3.34
C ILE A 81 -5.51 -6.05 2.76
N CYS A 82 -5.70 -7.31 2.34
CA CYS A 82 -4.66 -8.06 1.63
C CYS A 82 -4.30 -7.40 0.30
N GLY A 83 -5.27 -6.84 -0.40
CA GLY A 83 -5.06 -6.09 -1.63
C GLY A 83 -4.20 -4.84 -1.41
N LEU A 84 -4.48 -4.06 -0.37
CA LEU A 84 -3.70 -2.87 -0.03
C LEU A 84 -2.25 -3.23 0.30
N PHE A 85 -2.03 -4.24 1.13
CA PHE A 85 -0.68 -4.67 1.53
C PHE A 85 0.13 -5.19 0.35
N THR A 86 -0.48 -6.01 -0.51
CA THR A 86 0.23 -6.53 -1.69
C THR A 86 0.40 -5.50 -2.79
N ALA A 87 -0.51 -4.53 -2.91
CA ALA A 87 -0.33 -3.38 -3.80
C ALA A 87 0.88 -2.55 -3.37
N ALA A 88 0.97 -2.20 -2.08
CA ALA A 88 2.12 -1.46 -1.54
C ALA A 88 3.43 -2.24 -1.74
N LEU A 89 3.44 -3.55 -1.46
CA LEU A 89 4.61 -4.40 -1.66
C LEU A 89 5.04 -4.47 -3.14
N ALA A 90 4.10 -4.66 -4.06
CA ALA A 90 4.38 -4.72 -5.48
C ALA A 90 4.86 -3.38 -6.05
N THR A 91 4.27 -2.28 -5.59
CA THR A 91 4.69 -0.92 -5.93
C THR A 91 6.11 -0.67 -5.45
N ARG A 92 6.40 -1.06 -4.20
CA ARG A 92 7.76 -0.96 -3.66
C ARG A 92 8.78 -1.76 -4.49
N ALA A 93 8.45 -3.00 -4.86
CA ALA A 93 9.31 -3.78 -5.73
C ALA A 93 9.51 -3.13 -7.11
N ALA A 94 8.49 -2.44 -7.63
CA ALA A 94 8.61 -1.71 -8.90
C ALA A 94 9.53 -0.48 -8.80
N TRP A 95 9.65 0.16 -7.63
CA TRP A 95 10.60 1.24 -7.40
C TRP A 95 12.06 0.80 -7.58
N GLU A 96 12.39 -0.48 -7.40
CA GLU A 96 13.73 -1.01 -7.68
C GLU A 96 14.10 -0.96 -9.17
N THR A 97 13.14 -0.71 -10.07
CA THR A 97 13.40 -0.48 -11.48
C THR A 97 13.80 0.96 -11.80
N SER A 98 13.80 1.85 -10.81
CA SER A 98 14.27 3.22 -10.98
C SER A 98 15.77 3.26 -11.26
N ARG A 99 16.21 4.32 -11.95
CA ARG A 99 17.63 4.56 -12.12
C ARG A 99 18.30 4.77 -10.75
N PRO A 100 19.56 4.34 -10.56
CA PRO A 100 20.29 4.59 -9.32
C PRO A 100 20.26 6.07 -8.91
N GLN A 101 20.26 6.30 -7.61
CA GLN A 101 20.37 7.68 -7.08
C GLN A 101 21.69 8.30 -7.48
N PRO A 102 21.77 9.65 -7.57
CA PRO A 102 23.02 10.36 -7.78
C PRO A 102 24.06 9.98 -6.73
N ASP A 103 25.28 9.80 -7.14
CA ASP A 103 26.38 9.60 -6.21
C ASP A 103 26.77 10.93 -5.50
N ARG A 104 27.77 10.86 -4.61
CA ARG A 104 28.24 12.03 -3.87
C ARG A 104 28.79 13.12 -4.82
N ALA A 105 29.48 12.76 -5.88
CA ALA A 105 30.08 13.70 -6.82
C ALA A 105 29.01 14.40 -7.67
N GLU A 106 28.04 13.64 -8.20
CA GLU A 106 26.90 14.20 -8.93
C GLU A 106 26.06 15.11 -8.02
N THR A 107 25.82 14.69 -6.77
CA THR A 107 25.09 15.49 -5.77
C THR A 107 25.81 16.80 -5.47
N ALA A 108 27.13 16.75 -5.26
CA ALA A 108 27.96 17.92 -5.04
C ALA A 108 27.93 18.88 -6.24
N ALA A 109 27.96 18.35 -7.46
CA ALA A 109 27.89 19.16 -8.67
C ALA A 109 26.52 19.87 -8.78
N VAL A 110 25.42 19.17 -8.49
CA VAL A 110 24.07 19.77 -8.46
C VAL A 110 23.99 20.85 -7.37
N PHE A 111 24.47 20.54 -6.16
CA PHE A 111 24.48 21.49 -5.04
C PHE A 111 25.22 22.77 -5.40
N ALA A 112 26.46 22.66 -5.92
CA ALA A 112 27.27 23.80 -6.31
C ALA A 112 26.64 24.61 -7.46
N ALA A 113 25.96 23.97 -8.39
CA ALA A 113 25.24 24.64 -9.48
C ALA A 113 24.05 25.46 -8.97
N VAL A 114 23.32 24.93 -7.99
CA VAL A 114 22.10 25.54 -7.43
C VAL A 114 22.43 26.62 -6.39
N LEU A 115 23.43 26.36 -5.56
CA LEU A 115 23.84 27.19 -4.42
C LEU A 115 25.33 27.56 -4.48
N PRO A 116 25.77 28.30 -5.52
CA PRO A 116 27.15 28.69 -5.64
C PRO A 116 27.60 29.50 -4.41
N GLY A 117 28.82 29.23 -3.92
CA GLY A 117 29.39 29.90 -2.76
C GLY A 117 28.94 29.36 -1.41
N HIS A 118 28.12 28.29 -1.38
CA HIS A 118 27.82 27.54 -0.17
C HIS A 118 28.62 26.24 -0.15
N ASP A 119 29.10 25.90 1.05
CA ASP A 119 29.91 24.69 1.22
C ASP A 119 28.99 23.51 1.50
N LEU A 120 29.19 22.42 0.76
CA LEU A 120 28.50 21.18 0.96
C LEU A 120 28.96 20.52 2.26
N GLY A 121 28.03 20.17 3.13
CA GLY A 121 28.26 19.39 4.33
C GLY A 121 28.13 17.87 4.08
N ASP A 122 27.37 17.24 4.93
CA ASP A 122 27.14 15.80 4.82
C ASP A 122 26.23 15.47 3.64
N VAL A 123 26.58 14.37 2.98
CA VAL A 123 25.76 13.75 1.95
C VAL A 123 25.39 12.36 2.43
N GLU A 124 24.12 12.18 2.71
CA GLU A 124 23.54 10.92 3.18
C GLU A 124 22.71 10.28 2.09
N LEU A 125 22.97 9.01 1.83
CA LEU A 125 22.12 8.19 0.97
C LEU A 125 21.08 7.47 1.85
N ALA A 126 19.82 7.89 1.73
CA ALA A 126 18.71 7.16 2.31
C ALA A 126 18.30 6.01 1.36
N PRO A 127 18.64 4.75 1.66
CA PRO A 127 18.26 3.63 0.82
C PRO A 127 16.74 3.46 0.84
N ALA A 128 16.17 3.08 -0.31
CA ALA A 128 14.79 2.67 -0.37
C ALA A 128 14.65 1.30 0.30
N LEU A 129 14.23 1.29 1.54
CA LEU A 129 13.98 0.09 2.30
C LEU A 129 12.56 0.15 2.86
N PHE A 130 11.92 -1.01 3.02
CA PHE A 130 10.90 -1.12 4.02
C PHE A 130 11.57 -0.88 5.36
N THR A 131 11.33 0.29 5.90
CA THR A 131 11.70 0.57 7.27
C THR A 131 10.51 0.18 8.15
N PHE A 132 10.75 -0.72 9.08
CA PHE A 132 9.79 -0.95 10.14
C PHE A 132 10.08 0.09 11.21
N TYR A 133 9.08 0.87 11.61
CA TYR A 133 9.22 1.93 12.62
C TYR A 133 10.34 2.92 12.34
N SER A 134 10.44 3.39 11.09
CA SER A 134 11.51 4.28 10.63
C SER A 134 12.92 3.72 10.81
N GLN A 135 13.04 2.40 10.99
CA GLN A 135 14.31 1.70 11.15
C GLN A 135 14.51 0.66 10.06
N PRO A 136 15.73 0.43 9.58
CA PRO A 136 15.98 -0.66 8.66
C PRO A 136 15.64 -2.01 9.30
N LEU A 137 15.15 -2.95 8.53
CA LEU A 137 14.78 -4.29 8.99
C LEU A 137 16.03 -5.10 9.36
N THR A 138 16.55 -4.86 10.55
CA THR A 138 17.75 -5.51 11.09
C THR A 138 17.47 -6.09 12.47
N VAL A 139 18.29 -7.06 12.89
CA VAL A 139 18.18 -7.64 14.25
C VAL A 139 18.36 -6.57 15.34
N ARG A 140 19.14 -5.50 15.05
CA ARG A 140 19.36 -4.39 16.01
C ARG A 140 18.16 -3.48 16.16
N ALA A 141 17.26 -3.47 15.19
CA ALA A 141 16.02 -2.67 15.22
C ALA A 141 14.80 -3.48 15.70
N LEU A 142 15.02 -4.68 16.21
CA LEU A 142 13.93 -5.60 16.57
C LEU A 142 13.10 -5.09 17.74
N ASP A 143 13.71 -4.39 18.68
CA ASP A 143 13.06 -3.69 19.77
C ASP A 143 12.16 -2.54 19.26
N ASN A 144 12.67 -1.72 18.34
CA ASN A 144 11.89 -0.67 17.69
C ASN A 144 10.76 -1.28 16.81
N LEU A 145 11.02 -2.41 16.16
CA LEU A 145 10.02 -3.14 15.39
C LEU A 145 8.85 -3.60 16.28
N LEU A 146 9.14 -4.09 17.48
CA LEU A 146 8.15 -4.64 18.40
C LEU A 146 7.47 -3.57 19.26
N LEU A 147 8.18 -2.51 19.60
CA LEU A 147 7.77 -1.50 20.61
C LEU A 147 7.64 -0.09 20.03
N GLY A 148 8.08 0.14 18.78
CA GLY A 148 8.12 1.47 18.18
C GLY A 148 6.81 1.93 17.55
N ASP A 149 6.85 3.08 16.86
CA ASP A 149 5.67 3.86 16.46
C ASP A 149 5.00 3.42 15.14
N GLY A 150 5.48 2.42 14.50
CA GLY A 150 4.93 1.97 13.21
C GLY A 150 5.94 2.07 12.07
N GLY A 151 5.68 1.33 11.01
CA GLY A 151 6.53 1.30 9.84
C GLY A 151 6.21 2.45 8.90
N GLU A 152 7.24 3.03 8.32
CA GLU A 152 7.13 3.99 7.23
C GLU A 152 7.81 3.45 5.98
N TYR A 153 7.19 3.72 4.85
CA TYR A 153 7.82 3.56 3.55
C TYR A 153 8.63 4.81 3.26
N GLN A 154 9.94 4.66 3.16
CA GLN A 154 10.81 5.76 2.75
C GLN A 154 11.26 5.54 1.30
N GLN A 155 10.98 6.53 0.45
CA GLN A 155 11.55 6.56 -0.88
C GLN A 155 13.07 6.77 -0.79
N SER A 156 13.83 6.06 -1.64
CA SER A 156 15.26 6.31 -1.77
C SER A 156 15.52 7.77 -2.18
N ALA A 157 16.42 8.41 -1.47
CA ALA A 157 16.82 9.78 -1.75
C ALA A 157 18.26 10.01 -1.34
N VAL A 158 18.89 11.02 -1.92
CA VAL A 158 20.17 11.56 -1.46
C VAL A 158 19.88 12.89 -0.79
N VAL A 159 20.28 13.03 0.46
CA VAL A 159 20.11 14.24 1.23
C VAL A 159 21.48 14.90 1.40
N ALA A 160 21.61 16.12 0.91
CA ALA A 160 22.80 16.95 1.06
C ALA A 160 22.47 18.11 2.00
N SER A 161 23.22 18.24 3.09
CA SER A 161 23.09 19.34 4.03
C SER A 161 24.15 20.42 3.77
N LEU A 162 23.84 21.65 4.20
CA LEU A 162 24.79 22.73 4.19
C LEU A 162 25.82 22.54 5.31
N ALA A 163 27.10 22.85 5.05
CA ALA A 163 28.11 22.98 6.08
C ALA A 163 28.00 24.34 6.76
N GLY A 164 27.62 24.36 8.03
CA GLY A 164 27.49 25.59 8.82
C GLY A 164 26.19 26.36 8.54
N THR A 165 26.21 27.67 8.82
CA THR A 165 25.07 28.57 8.60
C THR A 165 25.05 29.14 7.17
N PRO A 166 23.85 29.35 6.58
CA PRO A 166 23.73 30.00 5.28
C PRO A 166 24.37 31.39 5.29
N ARG A 167 25.12 31.73 4.23
CA ARG A 167 25.79 33.01 4.07
C ARG A 167 24.83 34.15 3.70
N MET A 168 23.62 33.81 3.27
CA MET A 168 22.59 34.76 2.83
C MET A 168 21.28 34.48 3.58
N PRO A 169 20.38 35.49 3.69
CA PRO A 169 19.02 35.29 4.16
C PRO A 169 18.26 34.21 3.36
N ALA A 170 17.24 33.60 3.98
CA ALA A 170 16.50 32.50 3.39
C ALA A 170 15.80 32.86 2.06
N ASP A 171 15.25 34.07 1.97
CA ASP A 171 14.60 34.61 0.80
C ASP A 171 15.56 34.84 -0.37
N GLU A 172 16.75 35.40 -0.09
CA GLU A 172 17.80 35.59 -1.08
C GLU A 172 18.35 34.23 -1.57
N THR A 173 18.53 33.28 -0.65
CA THR A 173 19.00 31.92 -0.98
C THR A 173 17.97 31.21 -1.90
N LEU A 174 16.67 31.31 -1.60
CA LEU A 174 15.60 30.76 -2.44
C LEU A 174 15.55 31.44 -3.81
N ALA A 175 15.67 32.79 -3.85
CA ALA A 175 15.67 33.52 -5.12
C ALA A 175 16.89 33.18 -5.99
N LEU A 176 18.06 32.99 -5.39
CA LEU A 176 19.27 32.52 -6.09
C LEU A 176 19.03 31.10 -6.65
N ALA A 177 18.57 30.17 -5.82
CA ALA A 177 18.33 28.80 -6.23
C ALA A 177 17.30 28.72 -7.38
N GLN A 178 16.21 29.47 -7.31
CA GLN A 178 15.20 29.53 -8.37
C GLN A 178 15.80 30.03 -9.70
N ARG A 179 16.62 31.09 -9.69
CA ARG A 179 17.29 31.57 -10.91
C ARG A 179 18.20 30.50 -11.50
N ARG A 180 19.07 29.90 -10.66
CA ARG A 180 20.01 28.87 -11.10
C ARG A 180 19.34 27.60 -11.63
N LEU A 181 18.28 27.18 -11.01
CA LEU A 181 17.50 26.02 -11.48
C LEU A 181 16.88 26.30 -12.85
N ARG A 182 16.32 27.50 -13.08
CA ARG A 182 15.80 27.88 -14.41
C ARG A 182 16.90 27.93 -15.46
N GLU A 183 18.03 28.55 -15.16
CA GLU A 183 19.19 28.65 -16.05
C GLU A 183 19.76 27.28 -16.44
N THR A 184 19.67 26.30 -15.56
CA THR A 184 20.15 24.93 -15.77
C THR A 184 19.07 23.96 -16.29
N GLY A 185 17.90 24.47 -16.73
CA GLY A 185 16.85 23.71 -17.42
C GLY A 185 15.97 22.85 -16.49
N TRP A 186 15.89 23.20 -15.21
CA TRP A 186 14.94 22.57 -14.30
C TRP A 186 13.56 23.21 -14.43
N GLN A 187 12.53 22.37 -14.46
CA GLN A 187 11.14 22.79 -14.32
C GLN A 187 10.86 23.05 -12.84
N LEU A 188 10.50 24.29 -12.51
CA LEU A 188 10.17 24.70 -11.15
C LEU A 188 8.68 24.52 -10.88
N TYR A 189 8.35 24.15 -9.65
CA TYR A 189 7.01 24.13 -9.09
C TYR A 189 6.84 25.26 -8.10
N GLU A 190 5.60 25.53 -7.71
CA GLU A 190 5.28 26.57 -6.75
C GLU A 190 5.90 26.24 -5.38
N PRO A 191 6.63 27.18 -4.76
CA PRO A 191 7.23 26.95 -3.45
C PRO A 191 6.15 26.71 -2.39
N MET A 192 6.37 25.74 -1.53
CA MET A 192 5.52 25.48 -0.38
C MET A 192 6.10 26.11 0.87
N VAL A 193 5.28 26.91 1.54
CA VAL A 193 5.66 27.53 2.82
C VAL A 193 4.86 26.85 3.92
N ARG A 194 5.57 26.35 4.94
CA ARG A 194 4.99 25.82 6.17
C ARG A 194 5.48 26.62 7.36
N THR A 195 4.57 26.89 8.27
CA THR A 195 4.86 27.62 9.49
C THR A 195 4.44 26.76 10.66
N ASP A 196 5.39 26.32 11.44
CA ASP A 196 5.16 25.44 12.59
C ASP A 196 5.73 26.07 13.87
N PRO A 197 5.10 25.85 15.03
CA PRO A 197 5.71 26.20 16.30
C PRO A 197 6.93 25.30 16.53
N GLY A 198 8.05 25.91 16.84
CA GLY A 198 9.31 25.22 17.13
C GLY A 198 9.81 25.50 18.52
N CYS A 199 10.68 24.63 19.02
CA CYS A 199 11.30 24.73 20.31
C CYS A 199 12.77 25.10 20.15
N VAL A 200 13.24 26.10 20.90
CA VAL A 200 14.65 26.47 20.88
C VAL A 200 15.48 25.54 21.77
N ASP A 201 14.86 24.98 22.78
CA ASP A 201 15.50 24.04 23.70
C ASP A 201 14.64 22.80 23.95
N LYS A 202 15.20 21.83 24.70
CA LYS A 202 14.51 20.59 25.05
C LYS A 202 13.26 20.81 25.94
N MET A 203 13.13 21.98 26.54
CA MET A 203 12.01 22.37 27.39
C MET A 203 10.93 23.14 26.64
N CYS A 204 11.13 23.42 25.37
CA CYS A 204 10.24 24.21 24.51
C CYS A 204 9.94 25.62 25.07
N ALA A 205 10.91 26.26 25.69
CA ALA A 205 10.78 27.61 26.21
C ALA A 205 11.97 28.49 25.74
N PRO A 206 11.74 29.51 24.91
CA PRO A 206 10.45 29.92 24.34
C PRO A 206 10.03 29.13 23.12
N VAL A 207 8.74 29.08 22.86
CA VAL A 207 8.21 28.62 21.55
C VAL A 207 8.47 29.68 20.51
N ILE A 208 9.12 29.31 19.42
CA ILE A 208 9.37 30.20 18.28
C ILE A 208 8.53 29.76 17.08
N THR A 209 8.30 30.65 16.16
CA THR A 209 7.69 30.34 14.88
C THR A 209 8.79 29.99 13.89
N ILE A 210 8.77 28.76 13.38
CA ILE A 210 9.71 28.29 12.37
C ILE A 210 8.99 28.29 11.02
N THR A 211 9.55 28.97 10.04
CA THR A 211 9.03 28.94 8.68
C THR A 211 9.96 28.11 7.80
N GLY A 212 9.44 26.98 7.33
CA GLY A 212 10.11 26.14 6.35
C GLY A 212 9.58 26.41 4.95
N THR A 213 10.45 26.74 4.01
CA THR A 213 10.11 26.88 2.59
C THR A 213 10.74 25.75 1.80
N THR A 214 9.91 24.99 1.09
CA THR A 214 10.35 23.91 0.19
C THR A 214 10.18 24.36 -1.25
N LEU A 215 11.29 24.44 -1.98
CA LEU A 215 11.33 24.65 -3.42
C LEU A 215 11.49 23.29 -4.11
N LEU A 216 10.59 22.99 -5.04
CA LEU A 216 10.60 21.77 -5.80
C LEU A 216 10.96 22.04 -7.26
N ALA A 217 11.82 21.20 -7.83
CA ALA A 217 12.20 21.26 -9.23
C ALA A 217 12.37 19.85 -9.81
N GLN A 218 12.13 19.71 -11.12
CA GLN A 218 12.30 18.44 -11.83
C GLN A 218 13.11 18.64 -13.10
N ARG A 219 14.00 17.68 -13.38
CA ARG A 219 14.74 17.59 -14.63
C ARG A 219 14.85 16.12 -15.06
N GLY A 220 14.11 15.77 -16.12
CA GLY A 220 13.98 14.37 -16.52
C GLY A 220 13.32 13.52 -15.44
N ASP A 221 13.98 12.47 -15.00
CA ASP A 221 13.55 11.58 -13.92
C ASP A 221 14.05 11.98 -12.53
N THR A 222 14.76 13.10 -12.42
CA THR A 222 15.32 13.57 -11.14
C THR A 222 14.46 14.69 -10.57
N VAL A 223 14.09 14.54 -9.31
CA VAL A 223 13.38 15.54 -8.52
C VAL A 223 14.34 16.12 -7.50
N LEU A 224 14.38 17.42 -7.41
CA LEU A 224 15.14 18.19 -6.43
C LEU A 224 14.17 18.89 -5.49
N GLN A 225 14.37 18.71 -4.20
CA GLN A 225 13.70 19.48 -3.14
C GLN A 225 14.75 20.27 -2.38
N LEU A 226 14.63 21.59 -2.38
CA LEU A 226 15.45 22.47 -1.55
C LEU A 226 14.58 22.94 -0.39
N HIS A 227 14.96 22.57 0.82
CA HIS A 227 14.29 22.98 2.05
C HIS A 227 15.13 24.04 2.78
N VAL A 228 14.52 25.17 3.07
CA VAL A 228 15.16 26.29 3.77
C VAL A 228 14.32 26.64 4.98
N VAL A 229 14.96 26.70 6.15
CA VAL A 229 14.32 27.00 7.44
C VAL A 229 14.73 28.38 7.92
N SER A 230 13.76 29.18 8.38
CA SER A 230 13.96 30.52 8.92
C SER A 230 13.07 30.71 10.17
N PRO A 231 13.61 31.21 11.29
CA PRO A 231 15.04 31.49 11.54
C PRO A 231 15.87 30.19 11.52
N PRO A 232 17.20 30.31 11.30
CA PRO A 232 18.05 29.12 11.36
C PRO A 232 18.01 28.52 12.76
N LEU A 233 17.89 27.17 12.81
CA LEU A 233 17.85 26.43 14.06
C LEU A 233 19.26 26.45 14.73
N PRO A 234 19.33 26.50 16.08
CA PRO A 234 20.60 26.50 16.80
C PRO A 234 21.41 25.21 16.58
N GLU A 235 20.72 24.11 16.43
CA GLU A 235 21.28 22.78 16.17
C GLU A 235 20.62 22.20 14.90
N GLY A 236 21.41 21.95 13.88
CA GLY A 236 20.98 21.33 12.64
C GLY A 236 21.14 22.18 11.40
N SER A 237 20.91 21.57 10.27
CA SER A 237 21.02 22.23 8.97
C SER A 237 19.76 23.05 8.69
N SER A 238 19.94 24.36 8.56
CA SER A 238 18.87 25.30 8.15
C SER A 238 18.58 25.24 6.64
N LEU A 239 19.39 24.47 5.90
CA LEU A 239 19.26 24.29 4.46
C LEU A 239 19.66 22.86 4.09
N SER A 240 18.75 22.17 3.43
CA SER A 240 18.99 20.83 2.90
C SER A 240 18.48 20.71 1.47
N LEU A 241 19.21 19.94 0.66
CA LEU A 241 18.86 19.62 -0.71
C LEU A 241 18.66 18.09 -0.80
N THR A 242 17.49 17.69 -1.22
CA THR A 242 17.16 16.28 -1.42
C THR A 242 17.01 15.99 -2.91
N LEU A 243 17.70 14.97 -3.39
CA LEU A 243 17.54 14.44 -4.75
C LEU A 243 16.87 13.09 -4.68
N SER A 244 15.83 12.91 -5.49
CA SER A 244 15.10 11.66 -5.60
C SER A 244 14.75 11.35 -7.07
N ARG A 245 14.25 10.17 -7.36
CA ARG A 245 13.76 9.81 -8.69
C ARG A 245 12.24 9.93 -8.75
N THR A 246 11.72 10.26 -9.92
CA THR A 246 10.29 10.14 -10.20
C THR A 246 9.87 8.68 -10.24
N ALA A 247 8.59 8.42 -9.99
CA ALA A 247 8.03 7.08 -10.02
C ALA A 247 8.26 6.40 -11.38
N PRO A 248 8.90 5.21 -11.43
CA PRO A 248 9.03 4.46 -12.65
C PRO A 248 7.66 4.10 -13.25
N PRO A 249 7.55 3.94 -14.60
CA PRO A 249 6.28 3.58 -15.22
C PRO A 249 5.68 2.25 -14.73
N ALA A 250 6.53 1.38 -14.17
CA ALA A 250 6.11 0.10 -13.62
C ALA A 250 5.32 0.21 -12.30
N VAL A 251 5.41 1.31 -11.59
CA VAL A 251 4.83 1.50 -10.23
C VAL A 251 3.32 1.31 -10.24
N LEU A 252 2.59 2.03 -11.09
CA LEU A 252 1.13 1.92 -11.16
C LEU A 252 0.64 0.52 -11.59
N PRO A 253 1.12 -0.06 -12.72
CA PRO A 253 0.68 -1.39 -13.12
C PRO A 253 1.06 -2.49 -12.12
N ALA A 254 2.23 -2.39 -11.48
CA ALA A 254 2.63 -3.34 -10.44
C ALA A 254 1.71 -3.26 -9.21
N GLY A 255 1.40 -2.05 -8.75
CA GLY A 255 0.49 -1.85 -7.63
C GLY A 255 -0.92 -2.40 -7.91
N VAL A 256 -1.48 -2.11 -9.08
CA VAL A 256 -2.78 -2.64 -9.50
C VAL A 256 -2.75 -4.18 -9.58
N ALA A 257 -1.74 -4.75 -10.22
CA ALA A 257 -1.61 -6.21 -10.35
C ALA A 257 -1.43 -6.88 -8.97
N GLY A 258 -0.55 -6.34 -8.12
CA GLY A 258 -0.35 -6.80 -6.75
C GLY A 258 -1.62 -6.71 -5.92
N GLY A 259 -2.34 -5.59 -6.01
CA GLY A 259 -3.60 -5.39 -5.31
C GLY A 259 -4.68 -6.39 -5.70
N LEU A 260 -4.86 -6.62 -7.00
CA LEU A 260 -5.81 -7.62 -7.50
C LEU A 260 -5.42 -9.04 -7.08
N PHE A 261 -4.12 -9.36 -7.13
CA PHE A 261 -3.60 -10.65 -6.66
C PHE A 261 -3.86 -10.86 -5.17
N GLY A 262 -3.49 -9.90 -4.34
CA GLY A 262 -3.71 -9.99 -2.89
C GLY A 262 -5.17 -10.03 -2.49
N ALA A 263 -6.02 -9.25 -3.15
CA ALA A 263 -7.46 -9.29 -2.93
C ALA A 263 -8.05 -10.66 -3.29
N ALA A 264 -7.63 -11.23 -4.42
CA ALA A 264 -8.06 -12.57 -4.83
C ALA A 264 -7.57 -13.63 -3.84
N LEU A 265 -6.30 -13.56 -3.43
CA LEU A 265 -5.72 -14.48 -2.45
C LEU A 265 -6.43 -14.39 -1.10
N GLY A 266 -6.62 -13.19 -0.56
CA GLY A 266 -7.34 -12.95 0.70
C GLY A 266 -8.76 -13.50 0.66
N TRP A 267 -9.48 -13.27 -0.43
CA TRP A 267 -10.82 -13.85 -0.63
C TRP A 267 -10.81 -15.36 -0.66
N LEU A 268 -9.89 -15.97 -1.40
CA LEU A 268 -9.80 -17.42 -1.55
C LEU A 268 -9.41 -18.11 -0.24
N VAL A 269 -8.42 -17.57 0.47
CA VAL A 269 -7.96 -18.09 1.77
C VAL A 269 -9.07 -17.98 2.80
N PHE A 270 -9.71 -16.82 2.91
CA PHE A 270 -10.85 -16.64 3.81
C PHE A 270 -12.00 -17.58 3.45
N GLY A 271 -12.34 -17.71 2.17
CA GLY A 271 -13.37 -18.62 1.69
C GLY A 271 -13.03 -20.09 1.97
N TRP A 272 -11.76 -20.47 1.84
CA TRP A 272 -11.28 -21.80 2.20
C TRP A 272 -11.48 -22.06 3.70
N ALA A 273 -11.03 -21.14 4.57
CA ALA A 273 -11.18 -21.25 6.01
C ALA A 273 -12.67 -21.31 6.42
N SER A 274 -13.51 -20.47 5.84
CA SER A 274 -14.96 -20.45 6.08
C SER A 274 -15.64 -21.78 5.73
N ARG A 275 -15.31 -22.37 4.57
CA ARG A 275 -15.86 -23.69 4.17
C ARG A 275 -15.33 -24.81 5.05
N ARG A 276 -14.03 -24.77 5.37
CA ARG A 276 -13.38 -25.80 6.18
C ARG A 276 -13.98 -25.85 7.58
N THR A 277 -14.35 -24.71 8.14
CA THR A 277 -14.95 -24.58 9.47
C THR A 277 -16.50 -24.59 9.46
N GLU A 278 -17.12 -24.96 8.34
CA GLU A 278 -18.58 -25.13 8.25
C GLU A 278 -19.05 -26.35 9.05
N ALA A 279 -20.33 -26.32 9.46
CA ALA A 279 -20.98 -27.39 10.23
C ALA A 279 -20.33 -27.66 11.61
N ALA A 280 -20.17 -28.90 12.02
CA ALA A 280 -19.69 -29.33 13.33
C ALA A 280 -18.16 -29.34 13.48
N HIS A 281 -17.43 -28.38 12.90
CA HIS A 281 -15.98 -28.31 13.05
C HIS A 281 -15.59 -27.93 14.50
N PRO A 282 -14.71 -28.71 15.18
CA PRO A 282 -14.41 -28.51 16.60
C PRO A 282 -13.79 -27.15 16.92
N ALA A 283 -12.97 -26.61 16.03
CA ALA A 283 -12.30 -25.33 16.20
C ALA A 283 -13.05 -24.14 15.57
N ARG A 284 -14.31 -24.27 15.15
CA ARG A 284 -15.04 -23.21 14.45
C ARG A 284 -15.04 -21.87 15.20
N GLY A 285 -15.38 -21.90 16.49
CA GLY A 285 -15.44 -20.70 17.32
C GLY A 285 -14.08 -20.02 17.40
N THR A 286 -13.03 -20.79 17.73
CA THR A 286 -11.66 -20.30 17.85
C THR A 286 -11.15 -19.69 16.53
N VAL A 287 -11.36 -20.38 15.42
CA VAL A 287 -10.97 -19.86 14.09
C VAL A 287 -11.69 -18.54 13.76
N THR A 288 -12.99 -18.45 14.09
CA THR A 288 -13.76 -17.23 13.88
C THR A 288 -13.20 -16.07 14.70
N VAL A 289 -12.89 -16.31 15.98
CA VAL A 289 -12.30 -15.28 16.87
C VAL A 289 -10.92 -14.86 16.38
N LEU A 290 -10.05 -15.80 16.02
CA LEU A 290 -8.71 -15.49 15.52
C LEU A 290 -8.75 -14.67 14.22
N LEU A 291 -9.63 -15.00 13.29
CA LEU A 291 -9.81 -14.21 12.07
C LEU A 291 -10.42 -12.83 12.35
N ALA A 292 -11.29 -12.71 13.36
CA ALA A 292 -11.80 -11.41 13.82
C ALA A 292 -10.68 -10.55 14.40
N ILE A 293 -9.84 -11.13 15.26
CA ILE A 293 -8.67 -10.46 15.82
C ILE A 293 -7.73 -10.02 14.69
N THR A 294 -7.45 -10.89 13.73
CA THR A 294 -6.63 -10.55 12.56
C THR A 294 -7.15 -9.31 11.84
N LEU A 295 -8.44 -9.32 11.47
CA LEU A 295 -9.04 -8.19 10.76
C LEU A 295 -9.04 -6.92 11.62
N PHE A 296 -9.33 -7.03 12.91
CA PHE A 296 -9.29 -5.90 13.83
C PHE A 296 -7.87 -5.29 13.89
N LEU A 297 -6.83 -6.12 14.10
CA LEU A 297 -5.45 -5.67 14.20
C LEU A 297 -4.92 -5.09 12.87
N TRP A 298 -5.35 -5.60 11.73
CA TRP A 298 -4.91 -5.10 10.42
C TRP A 298 -5.63 -3.81 10.01
N TRP A 299 -6.92 -3.68 10.32
CA TRP A 299 -7.70 -2.49 9.96
C TRP A 299 -7.49 -1.32 10.91
N THR A 300 -7.21 -1.57 12.19
CA THR A 300 -7.03 -0.51 13.19
C THR A 300 -5.97 0.51 12.79
N PRO A 301 -4.72 0.13 12.47
CA PRO A 301 -3.70 1.11 12.09
C PRO A 301 -4.06 1.83 10.78
N VAL A 302 -4.65 1.14 9.81
CA VAL A 302 -5.09 1.75 8.55
C VAL A 302 -6.16 2.82 8.81
N LEU A 303 -7.18 2.51 9.60
CA LEU A 303 -8.27 3.45 9.90
C LEU A 303 -7.81 4.64 10.73
N LEU A 304 -6.91 4.43 11.69
CA LEU A 304 -6.36 5.50 12.51
C LEU A 304 -5.41 6.40 11.69
N ALA A 305 -4.66 5.83 10.76
CA ALA A 305 -3.74 6.59 9.92
C ALA A 305 -4.44 7.38 8.79
N VAL A 306 -5.62 6.96 8.33
CA VAL A 306 -6.32 7.59 7.17
C VAL A 306 -6.43 9.12 7.28
N PRO A 307 -6.87 9.72 8.39
CA PRO A 307 -7.00 11.17 8.44
C PRO A 307 -5.68 11.92 8.30
N SER A 308 -4.60 11.42 8.92
CA SER A 308 -3.27 12.03 8.80
C SER A 308 -2.66 11.79 7.44
N LEU A 309 -2.80 10.59 6.88
CA LEU A 309 -2.33 10.24 5.54
C LEU A 309 -3.00 11.07 4.45
N LEU A 310 -4.32 11.25 4.52
CA LEU A 310 -5.05 12.10 3.56
C LEU A 310 -4.63 13.57 3.67
N ARG A 311 -4.35 14.05 4.88
CA ARG A 311 -3.83 15.42 5.09
C ARG A 311 -2.43 15.55 4.48
N HIS A 312 -1.56 14.59 4.76
CA HIS A 312 -0.20 14.55 4.22
C HIS A 312 -0.22 14.49 2.69
N HIS A 313 -1.00 13.58 2.12
CA HIS A 313 -1.15 13.42 0.66
C HIS A 313 -1.63 14.70 -0.04
N ARG A 314 -2.55 15.46 0.56
CA ARG A 314 -2.99 16.76 0.01
C ARG A 314 -1.91 17.84 0.11
N ALA A 315 -1.00 17.70 1.05
CA ALA A 315 0.10 18.64 1.26
C ALA A 315 1.40 18.20 0.56
N GLU A 316 1.42 17.03 -0.07
CA GLU A 316 2.57 16.58 -0.85
C GLU A 316 2.81 17.49 -2.05
N PRO A 317 4.07 17.92 -2.26
CA PRO A 317 4.41 18.68 -3.45
C PRO A 317 4.35 17.78 -4.69
N HIS A 318 3.62 18.19 -5.70
CA HIS A 318 3.73 17.56 -7.03
C HIS A 318 5.07 17.98 -7.66
N PRO A 319 5.85 17.05 -8.26
CA PRO A 319 5.47 15.77 -8.86
C PRO A 319 5.75 14.53 -8.00
N THR A 320 5.98 14.64 -6.72
CA THR A 320 6.27 13.50 -5.83
C THR A 320 5.03 12.74 -5.37
N TRP A 321 3.98 12.76 -6.19
CA TRP A 321 2.74 12.08 -5.87
C TRP A 321 2.91 10.55 -5.81
N HIS A 322 2.46 9.96 -4.71
CA HIS A 322 2.42 8.52 -4.49
C HIS A 322 0.98 7.99 -4.58
N PRO A 323 0.78 6.78 -5.14
CA PRO A 323 -0.53 6.15 -5.12
C PRO A 323 -1.04 5.95 -3.68
N LEU A 324 -2.34 6.17 -3.46
CA LEU A 324 -2.94 6.09 -2.13
C LEU A 324 -2.72 4.74 -1.44
N TRP A 325 -2.62 3.64 -2.18
CA TRP A 325 -2.36 2.31 -1.61
C TRP A 325 -0.95 2.17 -1.03
N GLU A 326 0.05 2.94 -1.46
CA GLU A 326 1.37 2.96 -0.82
C GLU A 326 1.23 3.44 0.62
N TRP A 327 0.48 4.50 0.84
CA TRP A 327 0.21 5.05 2.17
C TRP A 327 -0.66 4.13 3.01
N LEU A 328 -1.76 3.61 2.46
CA LEU A 328 -2.67 2.73 3.18
C LEU A 328 -2.09 1.33 3.43
N GLY A 329 -1.11 0.91 2.65
CA GLY A 329 -0.40 -0.35 2.82
C GLY A 329 0.78 -0.29 3.80
N GLN A 330 1.25 0.90 4.17
CA GLN A 330 2.38 1.08 5.11
C GLN A 330 2.18 0.37 6.46
N PRO A 331 0.98 0.40 7.11
CA PRO A 331 0.76 -0.29 8.36
C PRO A 331 1.00 -1.81 8.32
N ALA A 332 1.22 -2.40 7.14
CA ALA A 332 1.63 -3.79 7.00
C ALA A 332 2.89 -4.15 7.79
N ALA A 333 3.68 -3.14 8.15
CA ALA A 333 4.91 -3.32 8.92
C ALA A 333 4.74 -3.10 10.43
N SER A 334 3.55 -2.75 10.93
CA SER A 334 3.31 -2.47 12.35
C SER A 334 3.30 -3.75 13.21
N LEU A 335 3.56 -3.59 14.51
CA LEU A 335 3.41 -4.67 15.48
C LEU A 335 2.00 -5.29 15.42
N LEU A 336 0.98 -4.47 15.24
CA LEU A 336 -0.40 -4.93 15.09
C LEU A 336 -0.56 -5.82 13.85
N PHE A 337 0.13 -5.51 12.76
CA PHE A 337 0.14 -6.38 11.60
C PHE A 337 0.79 -7.73 11.90
N VAL A 338 1.95 -7.74 12.57
CA VAL A 338 2.67 -8.98 12.95
C VAL A 338 1.79 -9.85 13.85
N ALA A 339 1.17 -9.26 14.89
CA ALA A 339 0.26 -9.97 15.78
C ALA A 339 -0.98 -10.50 15.04
N GLY A 340 -1.53 -9.69 14.13
CA GLY A 340 -2.64 -10.09 13.25
C GLY A 340 -2.25 -11.25 12.32
N ALA A 341 -1.06 -11.21 11.75
CA ALA A 341 -0.54 -12.30 10.89
C ALA A 341 -0.36 -13.60 11.68
N ALA A 342 0.19 -13.53 12.90
CA ALA A 342 0.29 -14.69 13.79
C ALA A 342 -1.10 -15.27 14.13
N SER A 343 -2.09 -14.42 14.43
CA SER A 343 -3.47 -14.83 14.66
C SER A 343 -4.09 -15.47 13.41
N ALA A 344 -3.85 -14.92 12.22
CA ALA A 344 -4.31 -15.50 10.97
C ALA A 344 -3.73 -16.89 10.72
N LEU A 345 -2.39 -17.03 10.86
CA LEU A 345 -1.71 -18.29 10.68
C LEU A 345 -2.20 -19.37 11.65
N LEU A 346 -2.39 -19.01 12.93
CA LEU A 346 -2.96 -19.93 13.91
C LEU A 346 -4.39 -20.33 13.55
N GLY A 347 -5.22 -19.37 13.15
CA GLY A 347 -6.58 -19.63 12.70
C GLY A 347 -6.64 -20.56 11.48
N LEU A 348 -5.75 -20.33 10.49
CA LEU A 348 -5.63 -21.18 9.32
C LEU A 348 -5.14 -22.59 9.69
N ALA A 349 -4.13 -22.70 10.57
CA ALA A 349 -3.65 -23.99 11.06
C ALA A 349 -4.76 -24.78 11.77
N LEU A 350 -5.53 -24.13 12.64
CA LEU A 350 -6.68 -24.77 13.29
C LEU A 350 -7.79 -25.20 12.31
N ALA A 351 -7.98 -24.46 11.22
CA ALA A 351 -8.93 -24.83 10.18
C ALA A 351 -8.51 -26.09 9.42
N THR A 352 -7.24 -26.50 9.46
CA THR A 352 -6.78 -27.76 8.84
C THR A 352 -7.14 -29.01 9.66
N VAL A 353 -7.46 -28.87 10.94
CA VAL A 353 -7.78 -30.00 11.84
C VAL A 353 -8.94 -30.82 11.24
N PRO A 354 -8.83 -32.14 11.20
CA PRO A 354 -9.90 -32.98 10.67
C PRO A 354 -11.20 -32.86 11.45
N ARG A 355 -12.32 -32.94 10.75
CA ARG A 355 -13.64 -33.05 11.37
C ARG A 355 -13.74 -34.40 12.10
N ARG A 356 -14.25 -34.40 13.31
CA ARG A 356 -14.60 -35.66 13.98
C ARG A 356 -15.74 -36.31 13.19
N SER A 357 -15.51 -37.49 12.67
CA SER A 357 -16.61 -38.30 12.10
C SER A 357 -17.59 -38.55 13.23
N PRO A 358 -18.91 -38.38 12.99
CA PRO A 358 -19.90 -38.85 13.94
C PRO A 358 -19.67 -40.35 14.18
N LEU A 359 -19.54 -40.77 15.44
CA LEU A 359 -19.53 -42.20 15.78
C LEU A 359 -20.79 -42.81 15.17
N PRO A 360 -20.69 -43.94 14.46
CA PRO A 360 -21.88 -44.62 14.01
C PRO A 360 -22.72 -44.90 15.25
N THR A 361 -23.93 -44.34 15.27
CA THR A 361 -24.94 -44.66 16.28
C THR A 361 -25.13 -46.17 16.21
N ALA A 362 -24.63 -46.88 17.24
CA ALA A 362 -24.91 -48.27 17.37
C ALA A 362 -26.44 -48.43 17.29
N ALA A 363 -26.91 -49.10 16.25
CA ALA A 363 -28.29 -49.48 16.15
C ALA A 363 -28.58 -50.36 17.37
N VAL A 364 -29.29 -49.78 18.35
CA VAL A 364 -29.89 -50.53 19.45
C VAL A 364 -30.99 -51.32 18.81
N GLY A 365 -30.72 -52.60 18.55
CA GLY A 365 -31.70 -53.58 18.12
C GLY A 365 -32.57 -54.08 19.29
#